data_8b8c4cc9805c528521783b7ec8d4d956
#
_entry.id   8b8c4cc9805c528521783b7ec8d4d956
#
_cell.length_a   1.000
_cell.length_b   1.000
_cell.length_c   1.000
_cell.angle_alpha   90.00
_cell.angle_beta   90.00
_cell.angle_gamma   90.00
#
_symmetry.space_group_name_H-M   'P 1'
#
loop_
_entity.id
_entity.type
_entity.pdbx_description
1 polymer ?
#
loop_
_entity_poly.entity_id
_entity_poly.type
_entity_poly.pdbx_seq_one_letter_code
_entity_poly.pdbx_strand_id
1 'polypeptide(L)'
;MRCRPFVEKGDLGIKLEQTGDGPAGGEVNVINSKYTQTRFGFAYAWWSAHNAAKYCEKDKEIANGMEFIDQDKAYNACGEKVKENLLDGSAVVMFAYGLSGSGKTFTVFGPDAADSPDAWFKHKTPHAMWGILPRLAYTMFQEKGDDWKISMKYFQNVVDTVRDLTSSAAKEQAYKSGMRKDGDGFMDIDWCGKVPIDSWSHLCDFFQKCNARKAISPTQFNHQSTRGHCVMTLEVEKPMADNPSMKQRGRLYVCDLAGTEPAGDIFYAEYKKEKQADGSIEHILQGPHADQGKTKELQDQGKKINLSLSEMAQFFMKMAEAFKAKKLKPGVSISGCNSYFLCKYLKDTMMCAKTYLFCAIRPEVKFHPYTYSTLGFANNASVIKLSPKKATAGSSPMEKKLLAELAAMQELVKQLRAQLAAGGGGGGAGEAVSTLQRMETQIGEKKSALMQESDPTAAASAEQYERQKEHLKQRGITLASEIEDVATLNVPYLINVDEDPFRSGRMLCVLEKTPTTFGRTDADIRPPSMSIVQDHWCVLSTGSHTTALAW
;
A
#
# COMPACT_ATOMS: atom_id res chain seq x y z
N MET A 1 13.00 -2.94 -1.08
CA MET A 1 13.94 -3.57 -0.12
C MET A 1 15.15 -2.65 0.02
N ARG A 2 15.65 -2.40 1.23
CA ARG A 2 16.83 -1.54 1.47
C ARG A 2 17.83 -2.22 2.41
N CYS A 3 19.10 -2.24 2.03
CA CYS A 3 20.20 -2.74 2.84
C CYS A 3 21.00 -1.59 3.45
N ARG A 4 21.15 -1.59 4.76
CA ARG A 4 21.94 -0.59 5.51
C ARG A 4 23.46 -0.81 5.39
N PRO A 5 24.29 0.15 5.83
CA PRO A 5 25.71 -0.05 6.04
C PRO A 5 26.02 -1.20 7.02
N PHE A 6 27.20 -1.81 6.87
CA PHE A 6 27.72 -2.76 7.84
C PHE A 6 27.83 -2.10 9.22
N VAL A 7 27.55 -2.86 10.27
CA VAL A 7 27.72 -2.40 11.66
C VAL A 7 29.06 -2.85 12.21
N GLU A 8 29.54 -3.98 11.73
CA GLU A 8 30.79 -4.61 12.14
C GLU A 8 31.39 -5.35 10.94
N LYS A 9 32.63 -5.80 11.08
CA LYS A 9 33.28 -6.64 10.07
C LYS A 9 32.56 -7.98 9.92
N GLY A 10 32.38 -8.42 8.69
CA GLY A 10 31.73 -9.68 8.41
C GLY A 10 31.62 -10.01 6.91
N ASP A 11 31.27 -11.26 6.64
CA ASP A 11 31.08 -11.76 5.29
C ASP A 11 29.78 -11.20 4.68
N LEU A 12 29.79 -10.94 3.38
CA LEU A 12 28.60 -10.49 2.64
C LEU A 12 27.58 -11.62 2.54
N GLY A 13 26.35 -11.35 2.97
CA GLY A 13 25.26 -12.32 2.98
C GLY A 13 24.19 -12.09 1.90
N ILE A 14 24.22 -10.95 1.21
CA ILE A 14 23.22 -10.57 0.23
C ILE A 14 23.84 -9.79 -0.94
N LYS A 15 23.28 -9.99 -2.13
CA LYS A 15 23.52 -9.17 -3.31
C LYS A 15 22.20 -8.53 -3.75
N LEU A 16 22.20 -7.22 -3.96
CA LEU A 16 21.07 -6.47 -4.45
C LEU A 16 21.33 -5.98 -5.87
N GLU A 17 20.35 -6.13 -6.73
CA GLU A 17 20.40 -5.65 -8.11
C GLU A 17 19.13 -4.87 -8.42
N GLN A 18 19.27 -3.78 -9.15
CA GLN A 18 18.15 -2.99 -9.65
C GLN A 18 18.26 -2.91 -11.16
N THR A 19 17.29 -3.48 -11.86
CA THR A 19 17.22 -3.43 -13.32
C THR A 19 16.27 -2.33 -13.74
N GLY A 20 16.82 -1.24 -14.27
CA GLY A 20 16.04 -0.05 -14.67
C GLY A 20 15.57 0.82 -13.51
N ASP A 21 15.02 1.97 -13.83
CA ASP A 21 14.61 3.01 -12.86
C ASP A 21 13.18 2.81 -12.32
N GLY A 22 12.46 1.83 -12.83
CA GLY A 22 11.04 1.60 -12.54
C GLY A 22 10.77 0.63 -11.39
N PRO A 23 9.52 0.57 -10.92
CA PRO A 23 9.10 -0.27 -9.80
C PRO A 23 8.84 -1.73 -10.20
N ALA A 24 9.81 -2.39 -10.82
CA ALA A 24 9.68 -3.81 -11.20
C ALA A 24 11.01 -4.56 -11.28
N GLY A 25 12.15 -3.88 -11.08
CA GLY A 25 13.48 -4.43 -11.36
C GLY A 25 14.33 -4.75 -10.14
N GLY A 26 13.77 -4.68 -8.93
CA GLY A 26 14.53 -4.94 -7.71
C GLY A 26 14.68 -6.43 -7.42
N GLU A 27 15.91 -6.89 -7.28
CA GLU A 27 16.22 -8.27 -6.94
C GLU A 27 17.12 -8.34 -5.70
N VAL A 28 16.85 -9.30 -4.82
CA VAL A 28 17.70 -9.63 -3.68
C VAL A 28 18.10 -11.09 -3.77
N ASN A 29 19.40 -11.33 -3.89
CA ASN A 29 20.01 -12.65 -3.85
C ASN A 29 20.67 -12.86 -2.49
N VAL A 30 20.26 -13.90 -1.78
CA VAL A 30 20.89 -14.34 -0.53
C VAL A 30 22.08 -15.23 -0.92
N ILE A 31 23.27 -14.76 -0.63
CA ILE A 31 24.54 -15.45 -0.94
C ILE A 31 25.16 -16.05 0.33
N ASN A 32 26.06 -17.01 0.19
CA ASN A 32 26.69 -17.69 1.32
C ASN A 32 25.68 -18.31 2.31
N SER A 33 24.55 -18.82 1.77
CA SER A 33 23.38 -19.24 2.54
C SER A 33 23.17 -20.75 2.48
N LYS A 34 22.58 -21.28 3.55
CA LYS A 34 22.07 -22.66 3.62
C LYS A 34 20.61 -22.79 3.16
N TYR A 35 19.93 -21.67 2.89
CA TYR A 35 18.53 -21.66 2.46
C TYR A 35 18.41 -22.08 0.99
N THR A 36 17.35 -22.80 0.66
CA THR A 36 17.09 -23.28 -0.71
C THR A 36 16.57 -22.19 -1.63
N GLN A 37 15.72 -21.30 -1.10
CA GLN A 37 15.26 -20.12 -1.84
C GLN A 37 16.25 -18.99 -1.62
N THR A 38 16.99 -18.61 -2.62
CA THR A 38 18.03 -17.57 -2.51
C THR A 38 17.71 -16.30 -3.30
N ARG A 39 16.66 -16.30 -4.13
CA ARG A 39 16.30 -15.19 -5.02
C ARG A 39 14.91 -14.67 -4.73
N PHE A 40 14.76 -13.33 -4.60
CA PHE A 40 13.52 -12.64 -4.29
C PHE A 40 13.39 -11.39 -5.15
N GLY A 41 12.21 -11.21 -5.77
CA GLY A 41 11.88 -10.04 -6.60
C GLY A 41 11.05 -9.01 -5.86
N PHE A 42 11.39 -7.73 -6.01
CA PHE A 42 10.70 -6.60 -5.40
C PHE A 42 10.57 -5.42 -6.36
N ALA A 43 9.78 -4.41 -5.98
CA ALA A 43 9.69 -3.17 -6.74
C ALA A 43 11.08 -2.50 -6.85
N TYR A 44 11.78 -2.41 -5.73
CA TYR A 44 13.12 -1.83 -5.65
C TYR A 44 14.01 -2.63 -4.71
N ALA A 45 15.32 -2.69 -5.04
CA ALA A 45 16.37 -3.25 -4.20
C ALA A 45 17.52 -2.24 -4.07
N TRP A 46 17.64 -1.60 -2.91
CA TRP A 46 18.54 -0.48 -2.66
C TRP A 46 19.71 -0.88 -1.79
N TRP A 47 20.92 -0.81 -2.35
CA TRP A 47 22.16 -0.98 -1.64
C TRP A 47 22.62 0.36 -1.05
N SER A 48 22.65 0.50 0.28
CA SER A 48 23.06 1.73 0.97
C SER A 48 24.27 1.54 1.87
N ALA A 49 25.05 0.46 1.69
CA ALA A 49 26.23 0.17 2.48
C ALA A 49 27.49 0.86 1.92
N HIS A 50 27.62 2.17 2.18
CA HIS A 50 28.77 2.97 1.76
C HIS A 50 30.10 2.53 2.38
N ASN A 51 30.05 1.78 3.49
CA ASN A 51 31.23 1.34 4.23
C ASN A 51 31.69 -0.09 3.90
N ALA A 52 31.16 -0.69 2.83
CA ALA A 52 31.47 -2.07 2.46
C ALA A 52 32.97 -2.31 2.23
N ALA A 53 33.69 -1.37 1.62
CA ALA A 53 35.14 -1.47 1.41
C ALA A 53 35.94 -1.69 2.72
N LYS A 54 35.46 -1.10 3.85
CA LYS A 54 36.12 -1.18 5.16
C LYS A 54 35.69 -2.39 5.97
N TYR A 55 34.41 -2.77 5.91
CA TYR A 55 33.82 -3.72 6.85
C TYR A 55 33.46 -5.07 6.22
N CYS A 56 33.32 -5.19 4.90
CA CYS A 56 33.11 -6.47 4.24
C CYS A 56 34.40 -7.29 4.22
N GLU A 57 34.36 -8.54 4.71
CA GLU A 57 35.52 -9.45 4.75
C GLU A 57 35.61 -10.33 3.51
N LYS A 58 34.52 -11.03 3.14
CA LYS A 58 34.43 -11.82 1.91
C LYS A 58 33.47 -11.18 0.92
N ASP A 59 33.75 -11.44 -0.36
CA ASP A 59 32.95 -10.94 -1.47
C ASP A 59 32.93 -9.40 -1.60
N LYS A 60 34.05 -8.76 -1.24
CA LYS A 60 34.24 -7.30 -1.35
C LYS A 60 33.96 -6.74 -2.74
N GLU A 61 34.35 -7.48 -3.77
CA GLU A 61 34.15 -7.06 -5.17
C GLU A 61 32.65 -6.97 -5.49
N ILE A 62 31.86 -7.95 -5.02
CA ILE A 62 30.40 -7.91 -5.15
C ILE A 62 29.84 -6.71 -4.39
N ALA A 63 30.27 -6.52 -3.12
CA ALA A 63 29.78 -5.45 -2.28
C ALA A 63 30.10 -4.05 -2.85
N ASN A 64 31.30 -3.86 -3.41
CA ASN A 64 31.72 -2.61 -4.03
C ASN A 64 31.16 -2.39 -5.44
N GLY A 65 30.75 -3.46 -6.14
CA GLY A 65 30.13 -3.40 -7.45
C GLY A 65 28.63 -3.06 -7.43
N MET A 66 27.98 -3.07 -6.26
CA MET A 66 26.58 -2.70 -6.16
C MET A 66 26.41 -1.18 -6.18
N GLU A 67 25.41 -0.69 -6.92
CA GLU A 67 25.11 0.74 -6.99
C GLU A 67 24.66 1.29 -5.63
N PHE A 68 25.33 2.30 -5.14
CA PHE A 68 24.98 2.98 -3.89
C PHE A 68 23.72 3.84 -4.06
N ILE A 69 22.72 3.58 -3.24
CA ILE A 69 21.46 4.31 -3.18
C ILE A 69 21.39 5.09 -1.86
N ASP A 70 21.47 6.40 -1.96
CA ASP A 70 21.32 7.34 -0.86
C ASP A 70 19.85 7.67 -0.55
N GLN A 71 19.61 8.68 0.29
CA GLN A 71 18.26 9.12 0.63
C GLN A 71 17.58 9.88 -0.53
N ASP A 72 18.34 10.62 -1.34
CA ASP A 72 17.81 11.35 -2.48
C ASP A 72 17.30 10.40 -3.56
N LYS A 73 18.13 9.42 -3.95
CA LYS A 73 17.72 8.37 -4.91
C LYS A 73 16.52 7.58 -4.41
N ALA A 74 16.50 7.21 -3.12
CA ALA A 74 15.36 6.50 -2.53
C ALA A 74 14.07 7.33 -2.55
N TYR A 75 14.16 8.63 -2.26
CA TYR A 75 13.01 9.54 -2.35
C TYR A 75 12.52 9.70 -3.79
N ASN A 76 13.42 9.95 -4.74
CA ASN A 76 13.07 10.12 -6.15
C ASN A 76 12.41 8.87 -6.74
N ALA A 77 12.78 7.68 -6.28
CA ALA A 77 12.18 6.44 -6.73
C ALA A 77 10.70 6.27 -6.31
N CYS A 78 10.31 6.75 -5.13
CA CYS A 78 8.95 6.51 -4.62
C CYS A 78 8.33 7.66 -3.83
N GLY A 79 9.10 8.57 -3.24
CA GLY A 79 8.60 9.61 -2.34
C GLY A 79 7.67 10.62 -3.02
N GLU A 80 8.02 11.06 -4.24
CA GLU A 80 7.15 11.92 -5.04
C GLU A 80 5.80 11.24 -5.31
N LYS A 81 5.81 9.95 -5.61
CA LYS A 81 4.59 9.19 -5.86
C LYS A 81 3.72 9.04 -4.60
N VAL A 82 4.34 8.94 -3.42
CA VAL A 82 3.63 8.99 -2.14
C VAL A 82 2.96 10.34 -1.95
N LYS A 83 3.67 11.46 -2.21
CA LYS A 83 3.13 12.82 -2.14
C LYS A 83 1.95 13.02 -3.10
N GLU A 84 2.13 12.64 -4.36
CA GLU A 84 1.06 12.73 -5.36
C GLU A 84 -0.22 11.99 -4.92
N ASN A 85 -0.09 10.73 -4.49
CA ASN A 85 -1.25 9.97 -4.02
C ASN A 85 -1.91 10.62 -2.79
N LEU A 86 -1.12 11.17 -1.86
CA LEU A 86 -1.64 11.89 -0.69
C LEU A 86 -2.43 13.13 -1.14
N LEU A 87 -1.84 13.94 -2.01
CA LEU A 87 -2.45 15.19 -2.48
C LEU A 87 -3.62 14.97 -3.45
N ASP A 88 -3.72 13.79 -4.04
CA ASP A 88 -4.85 13.35 -4.88
C ASP A 88 -6.03 12.76 -4.06
N GLY A 89 -6.01 12.90 -2.73
CA GLY A 89 -7.08 12.46 -1.84
C GLY A 89 -7.08 10.96 -1.53
N SER A 90 -6.02 10.24 -1.88
CA SER A 90 -5.90 8.82 -1.57
C SER A 90 -5.45 8.57 -0.13
N ALA A 91 -5.86 7.43 0.43
CA ALA A 91 -5.22 6.89 1.61
C ALA A 91 -3.92 6.20 1.20
N VAL A 92 -2.84 6.51 1.92
CA VAL A 92 -1.50 5.93 1.71
C VAL A 92 -1.01 5.35 3.02
N VAL A 93 -0.46 4.14 2.98
CA VAL A 93 0.17 3.50 4.15
C VAL A 93 1.63 3.23 3.84
N MET A 94 2.53 3.73 4.66
CA MET A 94 3.95 3.47 4.62
C MET A 94 4.35 2.61 5.82
N PHE A 95 4.90 1.43 5.56
CA PHE A 95 5.45 0.54 6.58
C PHE A 95 6.97 0.51 6.53
N ALA A 96 7.62 0.61 7.68
CA ALA A 96 9.02 0.25 7.85
C ALA A 96 9.13 -1.05 8.66
N TYR A 97 9.65 -2.11 8.03
CA TYR A 97 9.70 -3.47 8.57
C TYR A 97 11.12 -4.05 8.53
N GLY A 98 11.51 -4.84 9.52
CA GLY A 98 12.79 -5.54 9.60
C GLY A 98 13.38 -5.59 11.01
N LEU A 99 14.57 -6.15 11.15
CA LEU A 99 15.33 -6.28 12.41
C LEU A 99 15.54 -4.91 13.08
N SER A 100 15.63 -4.87 14.41
CA SER A 100 16.11 -3.68 15.13
C SER A 100 17.49 -3.26 14.61
N GLY A 101 17.66 -1.95 14.41
CA GLY A 101 18.90 -1.41 13.86
C GLY A 101 19.15 -1.73 12.38
N SER A 102 18.20 -2.25 11.63
CA SER A 102 18.35 -2.48 10.17
C SER A 102 18.18 -1.24 9.30
N GLY A 103 17.77 -0.09 9.87
CA GLY A 103 17.59 1.17 9.14
C GLY A 103 16.14 1.50 8.78
N LYS A 104 15.14 0.92 9.45
CA LYS A 104 13.72 1.24 9.29
C LYS A 104 13.44 2.74 9.44
N THR A 105 13.66 3.25 10.66
CA THR A 105 13.46 4.66 11.02
C THR A 105 14.27 5.58 10.12
N PHE A 106 15.54 5.21 9.83
CA PHE A 106 16.41 5.99 8.95
C PHE A 106 15.86 6.11 7.51
N THR A 107 15.26 5.06 6.98
CA THR A 107 14.68 5.10 5.62
C THR A 107 13.49 6.04 5.56
N VAL A 108 12.62 6.02 6.57
CA VAL A 108 11.39 6.82 6.59
C VAL A 108 11.65 8.25 7.04
N PHE A 109 12.41 8.44 8.11
CA PHE A 109 12.61 9.76 8.75
C PHE A 109 14.01 10.33 8.49
N GLY A 110 15.04 9.48 8.37
CA GLY A 110 16.43 9.88 8.53
C GLY A 110 16.84 9.83 10.01
N PRO A 111 17.92 10.51 10.39
CA PRO A 111 18.30 10.67 11.79
C PRO A 111 17.20 11.38 12.57
N ASP A 112 16.70 10.76 13.64
CA ASP A 112 15.61 11.30 14.46
C ASP A 112 15.93 11.41 15.94
N ALA A 113 17.18 11.08 16.33
CA ALA A 113 17.64 11.24 17.69
C ALA A 113 17.82 12.71 18.06
N ALA A 114 17.29 13.12 19.21
CA ALA A 114 17.35 14.53 19.63
C ALA A 114 18.79 15.05 19.86
N ASP A 115 19.72 14.17 20.17
CA ASP A 115 21.16 14.46 20.36
C ASP A 115 21.98 14.42 19.05
N SER A 116 21.41 13.86 17.95
CA SER A 116 22.09 13.89 16.65
C SER A 116 22.10 15.32 16.07
N PRO A 117 23.25 15.82 15.60
CA PRO A 117 23.32 17.08 14.87
C PRO A 117 22.54 17.01 13.55
N ASP A 118 22.49 15.84 12.91
CA ASP A 118 21.84 15.59 11.63
C ASP A 118 20.35 15.28 11.75
N ALA A 119 19.77 15.36 12.98
CA ALA A 119 18.34 15.11 13.16
C ALA A 119 17.51 15.99 12.24
N TRP A 120 16.67 15.38 11.42
CA TRP A 120 15.99 16.04 10.32
C TRP A 120 15.19 17.29 10.74
N PHE A 121 14.59 17.27 11.92
CA PHE A 121 13.80 18.38 12.47
C PHE A 121 14.64 19.58 12.95
N LYS A 122 15.97 19.48 12.93
CA LYS A 122 16.89 20.59 13.24
C LYS A 122 17.26 21.41 12.00
N HIS A 123 16.95 20.92 10.81
CA HIS A 123 17.30 21.56 9.56
C HIS A 123 16.11 22.30 8.95
N LYS A 124 16.32 23.54 8.51
CA LYS A 124 15.29 24.36 7.86
C LYS A 124 15.09 24.02 6.39
N THR A 125 16.08 23.44 5.76
CA THR A 125 16.12 23.07 4.34
C THR A 125 16.50 21.61 4.20
N PRO A 126 16.20 20.96 3.05
CA PRO A 126 16.56 19.58 2.81
C PRO A 126 18.03 19.28 3.08
N HIS A 127 18.28 18.21 3.79
CA HIS A 127 19.59 17.68 4.14
C HIS A 127 19.76 16.29 3.55
N ALA A 128 21.00 15.95 3.15
CA ALA A 128 21.31 14.67 2.50
C ALA A 128 20.82 13.43 3.27
N MET A 129 20.80 13.50 4.61
CA MET A 129 20.38 12.41 5.48
C MET A 129 18.87 12.32 5.71
N TRP A 130 18.06 13.26 5.22
CA TRP A 130 16.61 13.21 5.40
C TRP A 130 16.01 11.96 4.76
N GLY A 131 15.10 11.31 5.48
CA GLY A 131 14.31 10.20 4.95
C GLY A 131 13.19 10.64 4.02
N ILE A 132 12.36 9.69 3.64
CA ILE A 132 11.26 9.91 2.68
C ILE A 132 10.25 10.92 3.22
N LEU A 133 9.83 10.79 4.49
CA LEU A 133 8.80 11.64 5.07
C LEU A 133 9.21 13.12 5.20
N PRO A 134 10.37 13.48 5.77
CA PRO A 134 10.78 14.88 5.86
C PRO A 134 10.86 15.57 4.49
N ARG A 135 11.37 14.87 3.46
CA ARG A 135 11.44 15.39 2.09
C ARG A 135 10.04 15.62 1.51
N LEU A 136 9.16 14.62 1.63
CA LEU A 136 7.77 14.72 1.20
C LEU A 136 7.05 15.88 1.90
N ALA A 137 7.16 15.96 3.22
CA ALA A 137 6.50 17.00 3.99
C ALA A 137 7.05 18.41 3.67
N TYR A 138 8.38 18.54 3.53
CA TYR A 138 8.98 19.80 3.14
C TYR A 138 8.47 20.30 1.79
N THR A 139 8.51 19.47 0.75
CA THR A 139 7.99 19.83 -0.59
C THR A 139 6.49 20.14 -0.55
N MET A 140 5.71 19.36 0.20
CA MET A 140 4.29 19.61 0.40
C MET A 140 4.02 20.99 1.04
N PHE A 141 4.81 21.40 2.05
CA PHE A 141 4.65 22.72 2.67
C PHE A 141 5.12 23.88 1.77
N GLN A 142 6.01 23.63 0.80
CA GLN A 142 6.35 24.63 -0.23
C GLN A 142 5.21 24.82 -1.24
N GLU A 143 4.42 23.78 -1.49
CA GLU A 143 3.27 23.78 -2.41
C GLU A 143 1.96 24.20 -1.73
N LYS A 144 1.93 24.24 -0.39
CA LYS A 144 0.72 24.45 0.41
C LYS A 144 0.07 25.81 0.12
N GLY A 145 -1.19 25.78 -0.32
CA GLY A 145 -2.05 26.97 -0.39
C GLY A 145 -2.63 27.35 0.99
N ASP A 146 -3.10 28.59 1.11
CA ASP A 146 -3.68 29.12 2.36
C ASP A 146 -4.97 28.38 2.79
N ASP A 147 -5.66 27.78 1.85
CA ASP A 147 -6.91 27.05 2.03
C ASP A 147 -6.70 25.55 2.38
N TRP A 148 -5.44 25.10 2.44
CA TRP A 148 -5.13 23.74 2.85
C TRP A 148 -5.14 23.62 4.38
N LYS A 149 -5.79 22.57 4.88
CA LYS A 149 -5.75 22.17 6.29
C LYS A 149 -4.94 20.90 6.44
N ILE A 150 -3.84 21.00 7.18
CA ILE A 150 -2.96 19.87 7.47
C ILE A 150 -3.07 19.58 8.95
N SER A 151 -3.22 18.31 9.32
CA SER A 151 -3.27 17.89 10.73
C SER A 151 -2.57 16.56 10.92
N MET A 152 -2.07 16.34 12.13
CA MET A 152 -1.32 15.12 12.47
C MET A 152 -1.81 14.51 13.77
N LYS A 153 -1.75 13.18 13.80
CA LYS A 153 -1.76 12.36 15.03
C LYS A 153 -0.46 11.59 15.09
N TYR A 154 0.05 11.37 16.28
CA TYR A 154 1.24 10.54 16.47
C TYR A 154 1.12 9.81 17.80
N PHE A 155 1.15 8.48 17.73
CA PHE A 155 1.04 7.63 18.90
C PHE A 155 1.95 6.41 18.78
N GLN A 156 2.24 5.79 19.93
CA GLN A 156 3.00 4.56 20.05
C GLN A 156 2.10 3.48 20.67
N ASN A 157 2.02 2.34 19.99
CA ASN A 157 1.42 1.15 20.57
C ASN A 157 2.50 0.32 21.28
N VAL A 158 2.38 0.22 22.57
CA VAL A 158 3.26 -0.59 23.43
C VAL A 158 2.44 -1.76 23.93
N VAL A 159 2.59 -2.91 23.27
CA VAL A 159 1.88 -4.14 23.62
C VAL A 159 0.35 -3.97 23.55
N ASP A 160 -0.33 -3.83 24.69
CA ASP A 160 -1.78 -3.73 24.80
C ASP A 160 -2.26 -2.28 25.02
N THR A 161 -1.35 -1.33 25.09
CA THR A 161 -1.66 0.10 25.32
C THR A 161 -1.26 0.96 24.14
N VAL A 162 -1.93 2.07 23.99
CA VAL A 162 -1.57 3.15 23.07
C VAL A 162 -1.21 4.37 23.91
N ARG A 163 -0.06 4.94 23.61
CA ARG A 163 0.45 6.19 24.19
C ARG A 163 0.31 7.30 23.18
N ASP A 164 -0.45 8.33 23.52
CA ASP A 164 -0.56 9.54 22.72
C ASP A 164 0.73 10.38 22.89
N LEU A 165 1.47 10.53 21.81
CA LEU A 165 2.72 11.30 21.79
C LEU A 165 2.47 12.80 21.59
N THR A 166 1.25 13.21 21.23
CA THR A 166 0.91 14.62 21.01
C THR A 166 0.65 15.35 22.33
N SER A 167 0.21 14.64 23.36
CA SER A 167 -0.13 15.19 24.67
C SER A 167 1.10 15.32 25.58
N SER A 168 1.24 16.45 26.27
CA SER A 168 2.27 16.65 27.31
C SER A 168 2.00 15.82 28.58
N ALA A 169 0.74 15.60 28.92
CA ALA A 169 0.35 14.60 29.91
C ALA A 169 0.38 13.24 29.21
N ALA A 170 1.20 12.30 29.69
CA ALA A 170 1.32 10.96 29.13
C ALA A 170 -0.04 10.25 29.18
N LYS A 171 -0.88 10.49 28.17
CA LYS A 171 -2.12 9.75 27.99
C LYS A 171 -1.81 8.40 27.42
N GLU A 172 -2.05 7.37 28.24
CA GLU A 172 -1.87 5.98 27.84
C GLU A 172 -3.14 5.21 28.20
N GLN A 173 -3.70 4.50 27.21
CA GLN A 173 -4.93 3.74 27.40
C GLN A 173 -4.83 2.39 26.68
N ALA A 174 -5.65 1.41 27.11
CA ALA A 174 -5.80 0.16 26.38
C ALA A 174 -6.19 0.43 24.93
N TYR A 175 -5.54 -0.24 23.97
CA TYR A 175 -5.74 0.04 22.55
C TYR A 175 -7.20 -0.16 22.07
N LYS A 176 -7.97 -0.97 22.78
CA LYS A 176 -9.40 -1.20 22.46
C LYS A 176 -10.29 -0.02 22.83
N SER A 177 -9.83 0.86 23.70
CA SER A 177 -10.58 2.04 24.14
C SER A 177 -10.53 3.13 23.08
N GLY A 178 -11.69 3.65 22.67
CA GLY A 178 -11.80 4.76 21.71
C GLY A 178 -11.41 4.44 20.27
N MET A 179 -11.14 3.17 19.93
CA MET A 179 -10.88 2.77 18.55
C MET A 179 -12.21 2.58 17.82
N ARG A 180 -12.50 3.46 16.86
CA ARG A 180 -13.72 3.43 16.05
C ARG A 180 -13.45 3.84 14.61
N LYS A 181 -14.39 3.55 13.71
CA LYS A 181 -14.33 4.07 12.35
C LYS A 181 -14.75 5.53 12.33
N ASP A 182 -14.00 6.34 11.61
CA ASP A 182 -14.35 7.73 11.33
C ASP A 182 -15.39 7.86 10.19
N GLY A 183 -15.69 9.11 9.80
CA GLY A 183 -16.68 9.40 8.76
C GLY A 183 -16.32 8.85 7.37
N ASP A 184 -15.04 8.56 7.10
CA ASP A 184 -14.55 8.00 5.86
C ASP A 184 -14.43 6.46 5.91
N GLY A 185 -14.74 5.87 7.07
CA GLY A 185 -14.72 4.43 7.31
C GLY A 185 -13.37 3.86 7.71
N PHE A 186 -12.37 4.71 7.97
CA PHE A 186 -11.06 4.30 8.46
C PHE A 186 -11.04 4.22 9.98
N MET A 187 -10.26 3.27 10.51
CA MET A 187 -10.07 3.17 11.96
C MET A 187 -9.31 4.39 12.48
N ASP A 188 -9.83 4.96 13.56
CA ASP A 188 -9.23 6.09 14.28
C ASP A 188 -9.24 5.83 15.78
N ILE A 189 -8.42 6.59 16.52
CA ILE A 189 -8.39 6.61 17.98
C ILE A 189 -8.81 8.01 18.41
N ASP A 190 -10.04 8.15 18.87
CA ASP A 190 -10.68 9.44 19.10
C ASP A 190 -10.07 10.27 20.23
N TRP A 191 -9.51 9.61 21.25
CA TRP A 191 -8.87 10.29 22.37
C TRP A 191 -7.41 10.71 22.10
N CYS A 192 -6.77 10.22 21.01
CA CYS A 192 -5.47 10.71 20.58
C CYS A 192 -5.59 12.10 19.95
N GLY A 193 -4.74 13.01 20.38
CA GLY A 193 -4.74 14.39 19.90
C GLY A 193 -4.53 14.51 18.40
N LYS A 194 -5.39 15.27 17.73
CA LYS A 194 -5.22 15.69 16.32
C LYS A 194 -4.77 17.15 16.33
N VAL A 195 -3.52 17.37 15.92
CA VAL A 195 -2.85 18.68 15.99
C VAL A 195 -2.81 19.31 14.60
N PRO A 196 -3.36 20.53 14.41
CA PRO A 196 -3.17 21.27 13.16
C PRO A 196 -1.70 21.64 12.98
N ILE A 197 -1.20 21.53 11.76
CA ILE A 197 0.19 21.86 11.40
C ILE A 197 0.18 22.89 10.27
N ASP A 198 0.66 24.08 10.54
CA ASP A 198 0.52 25.21 9.63
C ASP A 198 1.75 25.43 8.76
N SER A 199 2.92 24.97 9.21
CA SER A 199 4.20 25.22 8.55
C SER A 199 5.20 24.09 8.77
N TRP A 200 6.25 24.09 7.96
CA TRP A 200 7.39 23.19 8.14
C TRP A 200 8.03 23.30 9.53
N SER A 201 8.24 24.53 10.02
CA SER A 201 8.79 24.74 11.37
C SER A 201 7.90 24.15 12.45
N HIS A 202 6.58 24.34 12.33
CA HIS A 202 5.61 23.75 13.27
C HIS A 202 5.66 22.20 13.23
N LEU A 203 5.83 21.61 12.05
CA LEU A 203 6.02 20.16 11.92
C LEU A 203 7.28 19.68 12.64
N CYS A 204 8.40 20.38 12.48
CA CYS A 204 9.65 20.04 13.14
C CYS A 204 9.51 20.08 14.67
N ASP A 205 8.92 21.15 15.21
CA ASP A 205 8.66 21.30 16.64
C ASP A 205 7.72 20.23 17.18
N PHE A 206 6.64 19.93 16.44
CA PHE A 206 5.70 18.89 16.76
C PHE A 206 6.39 17.53 16.85
N PHE A 207 7.18 17.18 15.82
CA PHE A 207 7.85 15.89 15.78
C PHE A 207 8.90 15.76 16.87
N GLN A 208 9.69 16.79 17.13
CA GLN A 208 10.69 16.81 18.20
C GLN A 208 10.04 16.54 19.56
N LYS A 209 8.93 17.22 19.86
CA LYS A 209 8.16 17.04 21.11
C LYS A 209 7.60 15.63 21.23
N CYS A 210 7.01 15.12 20.17
CA CYS A 210 6.44 13.77 20.14
C CYS A 210 7.54 12.70 20.30
N ASN A 211 8.66 12.87 19.60
CA ASN A 211 9.77 11.92 19.63
C ASN A 211 10.40 11.78 21.03
N ALA A 212 10.49 12.89 21.76
CA ALA A 212 10.98 12.88 23.15
C ALA A 212 10.08 12.10 24.14
N ARG A 213 8.84 11.78 23.75
CA ARG A 213 7.87 11.05 24.57
C ARG A 213 7.76 9.56 24.24
N LYS A 214 8.47 9.10 23.22
CA LYS A 214 8.50 7.68 22.86
C LYS A 214 9.07 6.83 24.00
N ALA A 215 8.46 5.67 24.24
CA ALA A 215 9.07 4.65 25.08
C ALA A 215 10.18 3.96 24.27
N ILE A 216 11.40 4.10 24.73
CA ILE A 216 12.60 3.48 24.16
C ILE A 216 13.34 2.70 25.24
N SER A 217 14.00 1.61 24.86
CA SER A 217 14.89 0.86 25.73
C SER A 217 16.07 0.32 24.93
N PRO A 218 17.31 0.46 25.42
CA PRO A 218 18.47 -0.02 24.70
C PRO A 218 18.52 -1.55 24.67
N THR A 219 18.92 -2.10 23.55
CA THR A 219 19.20 -3.52 23.34
C THR A 219 20.52 -3.68 22.61
N GLN A 220 21.07 -4.89 22.57
CA GLN A 220 22.30 -5.14 21.81
C GLN A 220 22.20 -4.83 20.31
N PHE A 221 21.00 -4.67 19.77
CA PHE A 221 20.79 -4.33 18.36
C PHE A 221 20.73 -2.82 18.12
N ASN A 222 20.30 -2.04 19.12
CA ASN A 222 20.13 -0.59 18.96
C ASN A 222 20.04 0.10 20.34
N HIS A 223 20.78 1.20 20.51
CA HIS A 223 20.73 2.04 21.71
C HIS A 223 19.39 2.78 21.91
N GLN A 224 18.64 2.99 20.82
CA GLN A 224 17.31 3.61 20.82
C GLN A 224 16.23 2.67 20.26
N SER A 225 16.20 1.43 20.74
CA SER A 225 15.18 0.47 20.28
C SER A 225 13.80 0.86 20.82
N THR A 226 12.86 1.07 19.91
CA THR A 226 11.46 1.38 20.22
C THR A 226 10.75 0.12 20.69
N ARG A 227 10.07 0.21 21.85
CA ARG A 227 9.34 -0.91 22.44
C ARG A 227 7.89 -1.00 21.99
N GLY A 228 7.60 -0.70 20.74
CA GLY A 228 6.26 -0.75 20.17
C GLY A 228 6.23 -0.23 18.74
N HIS A 229 5.05 -0.25 18.17
CA HIS A 229 4.81 0.30 16.84
C HIS A 229 4.49 1.78 16.95
N CYS A 230 5.23 2.62 16.24
CA CYS A 230 4.92 4.04 16.14
C CYS A 230 4.07 4.28 14.89
N VAL A 231 2.93 4.90 15.07
CA VAL A 231 2.02 5.25 13.96
C VAL A 231 1.78 6.74 13.96
N MET A 232 2.13 7.38 12.88
CA MET A 232 1.85 8.78 12.60
C MET A 232 0.84 8.87 11.47
N THR A 233 -0.19 9.67 11.63
CA THR A 233 -1.16 9.96 10.59
C THR A 233 -1.04 11.42 10.20
N LEU A 234 -0.76 11.68 8.93
CA LEU A 234 -0.78 13.00 8.32
C LEU A 234 -2.03 13.09 7.44
N GLU A 235 -2.90 14.05 7.72
CA GLU A 235 -4.11 14.30 6.94
C GLU A 235 -3.99 15.66 6.27
N VAL A 236 -4.26 15.70 4.97
CA VAL A 236 -4.29 16.91 4.16
C VAL A 236 -5.69 17.08 3.58
N GLU A 237 -6.34 18.18 3.89
CA GLU A 237 -7.61 18.59 3.30
C GLU A 237 -7.35 19.84 2.46
N LYS A 238 -7.69 19.78 1.17
CA LYS A 238 -7.55 20.89 0.23
C LYS A 238 -8.73 20.97 -0.72
N PRO A 239 -9.03 22.13 -1.32
CA PRO A 239 -10.03 22.23 -2.37
C PRO A 239 -9.70 21.31 -3.55
N MET A 240 -10.72 20.80 -4.21
CA MET A 240 -10.54 20.08 -5.48
C MET A 240 -10.24 21.07 -6.60
N ALA A 241 -9.30 20.71 -7.49
CA ALA A 241 -8.93 21.57 -8.62
C ALA A 241 -10.12 21.88 -9.53
N ASP A 242 -10.97 20.86 -9.76
CA ASP A 242 -12.11 20.96 -10.66
C ASP A 242 -13.36 21.58 -10.00
N ASN A 243 -13.43 21.56 -8.67
CA ASN A 243 -14.55 22.14 -7.91
C ASN A 243 -14.06 22.66 -6.55
N PRO A 244 -13.64 23.93 -6.44
CA PRO A 244 -13.12 24.50 -5.19
C PRO A 244 -14.09 24.51 -4.00
N SER A 245 -15.40 24.36 -4.24
CA SER A 245 -16.39 24.22 -3.17
C SER A 245 -16.37 22.84 -2.50
N MET A 246 -15.81 21.84 -3.17
CA MET A 246 -15.58 20.52 -2.63
C MET A 246 -14.15 20.38 -2.15
N LYS A 247 -13.95 19.57 -1.12
CA LYS A 247 -12.64 19.32 -0.56
C LYS A 247 -12.26 17.86 -0.74
N GLN A 248 -11.04 17.64 -1.17
CA GLN A 248 -10.44 16.31 -1.12
C GLN A 248 -9.60 16.15 0.14
N ARG A 249 -9.60 14.93 0.69
CA ARG A 249 -8.90 14.59 1.91
C ARG A 249 -7.99 13.41 1.65
N GLY A 250 -6.68 13.66 1.67
CA GLY A 250 -5.67 12.60 1.63
C GLY A 250 -5.19 12.24 3.03
N ARG A 251 -4.81 10.99 3.22
CA ARG A 251 -4.25 10.49 4.48
C ARG A 251 -3.01 9.67 4.26
N LEU A 252 -1.96 9.98 4.99
CA LEU A 252 -0.74 9.20 5.03
C LEU A 252 -0.57 8.61 6.42
N TYR A 253 -0.56 7.29 6.50
CA TYR A 253 -0.21 6.53 7.69
C TYR A 253 1.26 6.12 7.58
N VAL A 254 2.07 6.57 8.52
CA VAL A 254 3.49 6.21 8.61
C VAL A 254 3.68 5.29 9.81
N CYS A 255 4.01 4.04 9.53
CA CYS A 255 4.12 2.98 10.52
C CYS A 255 5.59 2.55 10.65
N ASP A 256 6.30 3.12 11.62
CA ASP A 256 7.63 2.64 12.02
C ASP A 256 7.45 1.50 13.01
N LEU A 257 7.63 0.29 12.53
CA LEU A 257 7.35 -0.92 13.29
C LEU A 257 8.52 -1.27 14.22
N ALA A 258 8.20 -1.88 15.35
CA ALA A 258 9.21 -2.49 16.22
C ALA A 258 10.02 -3.55 15.46
N GLY A 259 11.17 -3.93 16.00
CA GLY A 259 12.05 -4.92 15.40
C GLY A 259 11.44 -6.32 15.33
N THR A 260 11.91 -7.10 14.36
CA THR A 260 11.40 -8.45 14.06
C THR A 260 12.24 -9.56 14.70
N GLU A 261 13.17 -9.21 15.56
CA GLU A 261 14.02 -10.17 16.27
C GLU A 261 13.19 -11.11 17.15
N PRO A 262 13.53 -12.41 17.21
CA PRO A 262 12.94 -13.34 18.17
C PRO A 262 13.13 -12.83 19.61
N ALA A 263 12.09 -12.99 20.44
CA ALA A 263 12.12 -12.48 21.80
C ALA A 263 13.29 -13.05 22.63
N GLY A 264 13.65 -14.33 22.39
CA GLY A 264 14.78 -14.98 23.06
C GLY A 264 16.15 -14.39 22.73
N ASP A 265 16.25 -13.69 21.60
CA ASP A 265 17.50 -13.06 21.14
C ASP A 265 17.66 -11.63 21.68
N ILE A 266 16.71 -11.13 22.48
CA ILE A 266 16.72 -9.75 22.99
C ILE A 266 17.39 -9.73 24.37
N PHE A 267 18.41 -8.88 24.49
CA PHE A 267 19.11 -8.65 25.76
C PHE A 267 19.19 -7.16 26.05
N TYR A 268 19.06 -6.79 27.31
CA TYR A 268 19.36 -5.44 27.75
C TYR A 268 20.82 -5.13 27.52
N ALA A 269 21.14 -3.95 27.01
CA ALA A 269 22.50 -3.54 26.73
C ALA A 269 22.72 -2.08 27.13
N GLU A 270 23.94 -1.75 27.55
CA GLU A 270 24.33 -0.38 27.83
C GLU A 270 25.25 0.15 26.74
N TYR A 271 25.18 1.47 26.53
CA TYR A 271 25.98 2.17 25.53
C TYR A 271 26.69 3.35 26.15
N LYS A 272 27.99 3.48 25.84
CA LYS A 272 28.80 4.64 26.17
C LYS A 272 28.71 5.63 25.01
N LYS A 273 28.49 6.90 25.34
CA LYS A 273 28.54 7.98 24.34
C LYS A 273 29.96 8.49 24.19
N GLU A 274 30.49 8.49 22.96
CA GLU A 274 31.79 9.07 22.65
C GLU A 274 31.60 10.14 21.57
N LYS A 275 32.18 11.33 21.83
CA LYS A 275 32.19 12.42 20.87
C LYS A 275 33.33 12.22 19.90
N GLN A 276 33.03 12.13 18.62
CA GLN A 276 34.00 12.00 17.54
C GLN A 276 34.61 13.35 17.16
N ALA A 277 35.72 13.33 16.41
CA ALA A 277 36.45 14.53 16.00
C ALA A 277 35.60 15.46 15.09
N ASP A 278 34.63 14.92 14.36
CA ASP A 278 33.67 15.66 13.53
C ASP A 278 32.50 16.26 14.33
N GLY A 279 32.48 16.07 15.66
CA GLY A 279 31.43 16.53 16.54
C GLY A 279 30.23 15.58 16.67
N SER A 280 30.18 14.49 15.90
CA SER A 280 29.15 13.46 16.03
C SER A 280 29.26 12.69 17.35
N ILE A 281 28.15 12.09 17.79
CA ILE A 281 28.11 11.23 18.98
C ILE A 281 27.97 9.78 18.53
N GLU A 282 28.99 8.98 18.81
CA GLU A 282 28.95 7.55 18.60
C GLU A 282 28.49 6.85 19.88
N HIS A 283 27.57 5.87 19.72
CA HIS A 283 27.06 5.04 20.81
C HIS A 283 27.75 3.68 20.76
N ILE A 284 28.74 3.49 21.62
CA ILE A 284 29.55 2.28 21.67
C ILE A 284 28.91 1.27 22.62
N LEU A 285 28.55 0.10 22.09
CA LEU A 285 27.98 -1.00 22.84
C LEU A 285 28.99 -1.47 23.90
N GLN A 286 28.55 -1.47 25.16
CA GLN A 286 29.36 -1.98 26.30
C GLN A 286 29.16 -3.48 26.56
N GLY A 287 28.36 -4.14 25.69
CA GLY A 287 27.99 -5.55 25.79
C GLY A 287 26.59 -5.77 26.37
N PRO A 288 26.05 -6.97 26.21
CA PRO A 288 24.81 -7.35 26.87
C PRO A 288 25.08 -7.47 28.37
N HIS A 289 24.48 -6.59 29.16
CA HIS A 289 24.65 -6.61 30.62
C HIS A 289 23.78 -7.68 31.28
N ALA A 290 24.26 -8.18 32.41
CA ALA A 290 23.64 -9.25 33.20
C ALA A 290 22.38 -8.81 33.98
N ASP A 291 21.74 -7.68 33.66
CA ASP A 291 20.45 -7.31 34.23
C ASP A 291 19.36 -8.24 33.69
N GLN A 292 19.22 -9.37 34.38
CA GLN A 292 18.24 -10.39 34.00
C GLN A 292 16.79 -9.90 34.12
N GLY A 293 16.53 -8.98 35.05
CA GLY A 293 15.19 -8.41 35.23
C GLY A 293 14.76 -7.59 34.00
N LYS A 294 15.61 -6.64 33.61
CA LYS A 294 15.37 -5.83 32.39
C LYS A 294 15.33 -6.67 31.12
N THR A 295 16.23 -7.65 31.01
CA THR A 295 16.26 -8.58 29.86
C THR A 295 14.94 -9.35 29.77
N LYS A 296 14.43 -9.90 30.88
CA LYS A 296 13.18 -10.63 30.90
C LYS A 296 11.99 -9.76 30.51
N GLU A 297 11.93 -8.53 31.04
CA GLU A 297 10.89 -7.56 30.68
C GLU A 297 10.91 -7.27 29.16
N LEU A 298 12.10 -7.03 28.59
CA LEU A 298 12.27 -6.80 27.15
C LEU A 298 11.85 -8.00 26.31
N GLN A 299 12.17 -9.22 26.76
CA GLN A 299 11.78 -10.46 26.09
C GLN A 299 10.25 -10.67 26.13
N ASP A 300 9.58 -10.38 27.25
CA ASP A 300 8.14 -10.52 27.37
C ASP A 300 7.39 -9.48 26.51
N GLN A 301 7.90 -8.25 26.42
CA GLN A 301 7.42 -7.26 25.47
C GLN A 301 7.65 -7.73 24.02
N GLY A 302 8.84 -8.26 23.72
CA GLY A 302 9.20 -8.77 22.40
C GLY A 302 8.30 -9.91 21.92
N LYS A 303 7.89 -10.83 22.80
CA LYS A 303 6.91 -11.89 22.47
C LYS A 303 5.59 -11.30 21.94
N LYS A 304 5.04 -10.31 22.62
CA LYS A 304 3.77 -9.68 22.23
C LYS A 304 3.90 -8.85 20.95
N ILE A 305 5.04 -8.15 20.78
CA ILE A 305 5.37 -7.45 19.53
C ILE A 305 5.41 -8.44 18.36
N ASN A 306 6.09 -9.57 18.52
CA ASN A 306 6.21 -10.58 17.47
C ASN A 306 4.86 -11.22 17.12
N LEU A 307 3.97 -11.41 18.10
CA LEU A 307 2.60 -11.87 17.83
C LEU A 307 1.81 -10.86 16.99
N SER A 308 1.96 -9.56 17.25
CA SER A 308 1.35 -8.49 16.44
C SER A 308 1.88 -8.50 15.01
N LEU A 309 3.20 -8.64 14.83
CA LEU A 309 3.84 -8.72 13.51
C LEU A 309 3.45 -10.01 12.76
N SER A 310 3.32 -11.13 13.48
CA SER A 310 2.89 -12.41 12.92
C SER A 310 1.44 -12.34 12.42
N GLU A 311 0.54 -11.66 13.14
CA GLU A 311 -0.83 -11.43 12.69
C GLU A 311 -0.87 -10.57 11.43
N MET A 312 0.00 -9.55 11.32
CA MET A 312 0.14 -8.74 10.11
C MET A 312 0.65 -9.58 8.94
N ALA A 313 1.60 -10.49 9.17
CA ALA A 313 2.08 -11.41 8.14
C ALA A 313 0.96 -12.35 7.66
N GLN A 314 0.16 -12.90 8.58
CA GLN A 314 -1.03 -13.70 8.23
C GLN A 314 -2.05 -12.89 7.43
N PHE A 315 -2.26 -11.62 7.76
CA PHE A 315 -3.14 -10.74 7.00
C PHE A 315 -2.66 -10.59 5.55
N PHE A 316 -1.37 -10.31 5.32
CA PHE A 316 -0.82 -10.24 3.97
C PHE A 316 -0.89 -11.57 3.23
N MET A 317 -0.67 -12.71 3.90
CA MET A 317 -0.85 -14.03 3.28
C MET A 317 -2.29 -14.23 2.79
N LYS A 318 -3.29 -13.94 3.64
CA LYS A 318 -4.70 -14.02 3.27
C LYS A 318 -5.06 -13.07 2.12
N MET A 319 -4.51 -11.85 2.11
CA MET A 319 -4.66 -10.93 0.98
C MET A 319 -4.07 -11.52 -0.31
N ALA A 320 -2.86 -12.09 -0.24
CA ALA A 320 -2.21 -12.70 -1.39
C ALA A 320 -2.99 -13.90 -1.94
N GLU A 321 -3.51 -14.75 -1.06
CA GLU A 321 -4.40 -15.86 -1.42
C GLU A 321 -5.70 -15.38 -2.07
N ALA A 322 -6.34 -14.37 -1.48
CA ALA A 322 -7.55 -13.77 -2.03
C ALA A 322 -7.29 -13.10 -3.39
N PHE A 323 -6.12 -12.49 -3.57
CA PHE A 323 -5.70 -11.91 -4.84
C PHE A 323 -5.49 -12.98 -5.91
N LYS A 324 -4.75 -14.05 -5.61
CA LYS A 324 -4.55 -15.19 -6.52
C LYS A 324 -5.87 -15.86 -6.90
N ALA A 325 -6.81 -15.95 -5.96
CA ALA A 325 -8.16 -16.48 -6.18
C ALA A 325 -9.10 -15.48 -6.89
N LYS A 326 -8.64 -14.29 -7.29
CA LYS A 326 -9.43 -13.20 -7.89
C LYS A 326 -10.63 -12.74 -7.01
N LYS A 327 -10.56 -12.99 -5.71
CA LYS A 327 -11.59 -12.62 -4.71
C LYS A 327 -11.28 -11.34 -3.96
N LEU A 328 -10.08 -10.79 -4.10
CA LEU A 328 -9.68 -9.57 -3.42
C LEU A 328 -10.36 -8.36 -4.10
N LYS A 329 -11.16 -7.62 -3.33
CA LYS A 329 -11.83 -6.40 -3.80
C LYS A 329 -11.50 -5.23 -2.87
N PRO A 330 -11.28 -4.01 -3.42
CA PRO A 330 -11.09 -2.81 -2.60
C PRO A 330 -12.26 -2.59 -1.63
N GLY A 331 -11.96 -2.27 -0.36
CA GLY A 331 -12.97 -1.99 0.66
C GLY A 331 -13.67 -3.23 1.26
N VAL A 332 -13.40 -4.44 0.74
CA VAL A 332 -13.93 -5.67 1.33
C VAL A 332 -12.97 -6.18 2.39
N SER A 333 -13.39 -6.16 3.65
CA SER A 333 -12.54 -6.59 4.77
C SER A 333 -12.25 -8.10 4.70
N ILE A 334 -11.00 -8.46 4.99
CA ILE A 334 -10.58 -9.86 5.17
C ILE A 334 -10.93 -10.30 6.60
N SER A 335 -11.57 -11.45 6.73
CA SER A 335 -11.99 -12.00 8.02
C SER A 335 -10.80 -12.44 8.89
N GLY A 336 -10.95 -12.28 10.20
CA GLY A 336 -9.89 -12.55 11.18
C GLY A 336 -8.87 -11.44 11.27
N CYS A 337 -7.70 -11.72 11.87
CA CYS A 337 -6.63 -10.75 12.10
C CYS A 337 -7.10 -9.50 12.86
N ASN A 338 -7.70 -9.72 14.05
CA ASN A 338 -8.24 -8.66 14.93
C ASN A 338 -7.72 -8.75 16.37
N SER A 339 -6.77 -9.65 16.63
CA SER A 339 -6.32 -9.93 18.00
C SER A 339 -5.39 -8.83 18.52
N TYR A 340 -4.59 -8.26 17.63
CA TYR A 340 -3.58 -7.27 17.97
C TYR A 340 -3.86 -5.91 17.32
N PHE A 341 -3.35 -4.86 17.97
CA PHE A 341 -3.57 -3.48 17.59
C PHE A 341 -3.31 -3.20 16.11
N LEU A 342 -2.13 -3.60 15.61
CA LEU A 342 -1.64 -3.19 14.29
C LEU A 342 -2.60 -3.62 13.16
N CYS A 343 -3.00 -4.88 13.15
CA CYS A 343 -3.98 -5.38 12.18
C CYS A 343 -5.35 -4.75 12.40
N LYS A 344 -5.81 -4.67 13.65
CA LYS A 344 -7.12 -4.09 13.96
C LYS A 344 -7.24 -2.63 13.51
N TYR A 345 -6.14 -1.87 13.62
CA TYR A 345 -6.10 -0.46 13.23
C TYR A 345 -5.96 -0.26 11.71
N LEU A 346 -5.13 -1.07 11.03
CA LEU A 346 -4.71 -0.78 9.67
C LEU A 346 -5.37 -1.63 8.58
N LYS A 347 -5.92 -2.82 8.89
CA LYS A 347 -6.37 -3.75 7.85
C LYS A 347 -7.45 -3.19 6.92
N ASP A 348 -8.45 -2.49 7.47
CA ASP A 348 -9.53 -1.90 6.65
C ASP A 348 -9.00 -0.74 5.80
N THR A 349 -8.06 0.04 6.36
CA THR A 349 -7.35 1.09 5.62
C THR A 349 -6.54 0.50 4.47
N MET A 350 -5.78 -0.57 4.70
CA MET A 350 -4.96 -1.23 3.67
C MET A 350 -5.77 -1.81 2.52
N MET A 351 -7.02 -2.20 2.76
CA MET A 351 -7.93 -2.67 1.69
C MET A 351 -8.34 -1.56 0.71
N CYS A 352 -8.11 -0.29 1.06
CA CYS A 352 -8.47 0.88 0.25
C CYS A 352 -7.27 1.79 -0.05
N ALA A 353 -6.13 1.57 0.59
CA ALA A 353 -4.97 2.45 0.52
C ALA A 353 -3.93 1.99 -0.50
N LYS A 354 -3.11 2.94 -0.95
CA LYS A 354 -1.84 2.66 -1.62
C LYS A 354 -0.81 2.32 -0.55
N THR A 355 -0.30 1.08 -0.54
CA THR A 355 0.64 0.63 0.48
C THR A 355 2.07 0.60 -0.06
N TYR A 356 2.99 1.23 0.68
CA TYR A 356 4.43 1.23 0.44
C TYR A 356 5.11 0.49 1.60
N LEU A 357 5.72 -0.64 1.31
CA LEU A 357 6.41 -1.47 2.30
C LEU A 357 7.93 -1.31 2.13
N PHE A 358 8.56 -0.64 3.10
CA PHE A 358 10.01 -0.47 3.19
C PHE A 358 10.58 -1.55 4.11
N CYS A 359 11.14 -2.59 3.53
CA CYS A 359 11.80 -3.64 4.29
C CYS A 359 13.30 -3.34 4.39
N ALA A 360 13.79 -3.24 5.60
CA ALA A 360 15.18 -2.94 5.91
C ALA A 360 15.92 -4.20 6.36
N ILE A 361 17.06 -4.48 5.74
CA ILE A 361 17.89 -5.68 5.97
C ILE A 361 19.35 -5.32 6.25
N ARG A 362 20.08 -6.28 6.78
CA ARG A 362 21.50 -6.16 7.08
C ARG A 362 22.34 -6.97 6.11
N PRO A 363 23.55 -6.49 5.74
CA PRO A 363 24.38 -7.14 4.74
C PRO A 363 25.13 -8.38 5.22
N GLU A 364 25.36 -8.52 6.53
CA GLU A 364 26.23 -9.54 7.09
C GLU A 364 25.58 -10.94 7.13
N VAL A 365 26.32 -11.99 6.80
CA VAL A 365 25.88 -13.40 6.81
C VAL A 365 25.25 -13.81 8.14
N LYS A 366 25.77 -13.33 9.28
CA LYS A 366 25.24 -13.68 10.61
C LYS A 366 23.80 -13.26 10.81
N PHE A 367 23.28 -12.30 10.01
CA PHE A 367 21.90 -11.85 10.06
C PHE A 367 20.98 -12.56 9.06
N HIS A 368 21.46 -13.59 8.35
CA HIS A 368 20.65 -14.37 7.41
C HIS A 368 19.29 -14.80 7.97
N PRO A 369 19.15 -15.34 9.20
CA PRO A 369 17.83 -15.75 9.70
C PRO A 369 16.82 -14.61 9.72
N TYR A 370 17.22 -13.43 10.14
CA TYR A 370 16.37 -12.25 10.22
C TYR A 370 16.10 -11.64 8.84
N THR A 371 17.13 -11.61 7.99
CA THR A 371 17.02 -11.15 6.60
C THR A 371 16.05 -12.04 5.84
N TYR A 372 16.19 -13.37 5.97
CA TYR A 372 15.32 -14.32 5.28
C TYR A 372 13.85 -14.21 5.73
N SER A 373 13.61 -14.06 7.05
CA SER A 373 12.28 -13.79 7.60
C SER A 373 11.67 -12.50 7.00
N THR A 374 12.47 -11.43 6.89
CA THR A 374 12.05 -10.15 6.29
C THR A 374 11.73 -10.29 4.80
N LEU A 375 12.55 -11.04 4.05
CA LEU A 375 12.34 -11.32 2.64
C LEU A 375 11.05 -12.13 2.41
N GLY A 376 10.79 -13.14 3.23
CA GLY A 376 9.57 -13.95 3.16
C GLY A 376 8.30 -13.12 3.42
N PHE A 377 8.33 -12.25 4.43
CA PHE A 377 7.24 -11.31 4.70
C PHE A 377 6.97 -10.39 3.50
N ALA A 378 8.02 -9.77 2.97
CA ALA A 378 7.93 -8.86 1.85
C ALA A 378 7.45 -9.56 0.56
N ASN A 379 7.88 -10.80 0.32
CA ASN A 379 7.48 -11.59 -0.83
C ASN A 379 5.96 -11.87 -0.83
N ASN A 380 5.37 -12.17 0.32
CA ASN A 380 3.91 -12.34 0.45
C ASN A 380 3.15 -11.05 0.14
N ALA A 381 3.69 -9.90 0.55
CA ALA A 381 3.07 -8.61 0.30
C ALA A 381 3.23 -8.14 -1.16
N SER A 382 4.33 -8.47 -1.83
CA SER A 382 4.69 -7.97 -3.17
C SER A 382 3.74 -8.40 -4.28
N VAL A 383 3.06 -9.53 -4.11
CA VAL A 383 2.10 -10.06 -5.11
C VAL A 383 0.74 -9.37 -5.07
N ILE A 384 0.43 -8.60 -4.01
CA ILE A 384 -0.87 -7.99 -3.81
C ILE A 384 -0.98 -6.71 -4.63
N LYS A 385 -2.01 -6.61 -5.48
CA LYS A 385 -2.34 -5.40 -6.23
C LYS A 385 -3.75 -4.94 -5.88
N LEU A 386 -3.87 -3.73 -5.38
CA LEU A 386 -5.14 -3.07 -5.07
C LEU A 386 -5.12 -1.64 -5.61
N SER A 387 -6.27 -1.18 -6.09
CA SER A 387 -6.44 0.22 -6.48
C SER A 387 -6.86 1.04 -5.26
N PRO A 388 -6.22 2.20 -4.99
CA PRO A 388 -6.61 3.05 -3.88
C PRO A 388 -8.01 3.62 -4.09
N LYS A 389 -8.73 3.83 -2.98
CA LYS A 389 -9.99 4.56 -2.97
C LYS A 389 -9.71 6.02 -2.61
N LYS A 390 -10.18 6.95 -3.41
CA LYS A 390 -10.11 8.38 -3.09
C LYS A 390 -11.17 8.73 -2.05
N ALA A 391 -10.80 9.50 -1.04
CA ALA A 391 -11.72 10.07 -0.08
C ALA A 391 -12.00 11.53 -0.47
N THR A 392 -13.25 11.82 -0.79
CA THR A 392 -13.74 13.18 -0.89
C THR A 392 -14.33 13.61 0.44
N ALA A 393 -13.82 14.68 1.02
CA ALA A 393 -14.39 15.26 2.23
C ALA A 393 -15.65 16.04 1.88
N GLY A 394 -16.77 15.46 2.21
CA GLY A 394 -18.08 16.04 2.03
C GLY A 394 -18.76 15.52 0.78
N SER A 395 -19.55 14.45 0.94
CA SER A 395 -20.66 14.24 0.01
C SER A 395 -21.51 15.49 0.06
N SER A 396 -21.81 16.08 -1.09
CA SER A 396 -22.75 17.18 -1.16
C SER A 396 -24.07 16.76 -0.47
N PRO A 397 -24.87 17.67 0.06
CA PRO A 397 -26.19 17.30 0.59
C PRO A 397 -27.01 16.51 -0.45
N MET A 398 -26.80 16.79 -1.73
CA MET A 398 -27.42 16.10 -2.86
C MET A 398 -26.86 14.67 -3.02
N GLU A 399 -25.56 14.49 -2.94
CA GLU A 399 -24.91 13.16 -3.00
C GLU A 399 -25.35 12.26 -1.83
N LYS A 400 -25.42 12.81 -0.60
CA LYS A 400 -25.96 12.08 0.57
C LYS A 400 -27.41 11.66 0.34
N LYS A 401 -28.23 12.54 -0.23
CA LYS A 401 -29.62 12.24 -0.56
C LYS A 401 -29.71 11.15 -1.62
N LEU A 402 -28.95 11.26 -2.70
CA LEU A 402 -28.89 10.26 -3.78
C LEU A 402 -28.41 8.89 -3.28
N LEU A 403 -27.39 8.85 -2.41
CA LEU A 403 -26.91 7.62 -1.80
C LEU A 403 -27.96 6.97 -0.89
N ALA A 404 -28.68 7.76 -0.09
CA ALA A 404 -29.75 7.25 0.77
C ALA A 404 -30.92 6.70 -0.04
N GLU A 405 -31.34 7.39 -1.10
CA GLU A 405 -32.39 6.94 -2.01
C GLU A 405 -31.99 5.67 -2.75
N LEU A 406 -30.74 5.60 -3.21
CA LEU A 406 -30.19 4.43 -3.90
C LEU A 406 -30.15 3.20 -2.99
N ALA A 407 -29.77 3.37 -1.73
CA ALA A 407 -29.78 2.29 -0.74
C ALA A 407 -31.19 1.78 -0.45
N ALA A 408 -32.18 2.69 -0.32
CA ALA A 408 -33.58 2.34 -0.11
C ALA A 408 -34.16 1.58 -1.31
N MET A 409 -33.85 2.02 -2.55
CA MET A 409 -34.29 1.33 -3.77
C MET A 409 -33.66 -0.04 -3.92
N GLN A 410 -32.38 -0.21 -3.59
CA GLN A 410 -31.72 -1.52 -3.63
C GLN A 410 -32.32 -2.51 -2.63
N GLU A 411 -32.68 -2.07 -1.43
CA GLU A 411 -33.34 -2.93 -0.44
C GLU A 411 -34.75 -3.35 -0.91
N LEU A 412 -35.49 -2.43 -1.54
CA LEU A 412 -36.79 -2.74 -2.09
C LEU A 412 -36.73 -3.74 -3.26
N VAL A 413 -35.74 -3.58 -4.16
CA VAL A 413 -35.47 -4.54 -5.25
C VAL A 413 -35.14 -5.92 -4.67
N LYS A 414 -34.36 -5.99 -3.60
CA LYS A 414 -34.01 -7.25 -2.92
C LYS A 414 -35.26 -7.92 -2.32
N GLN A 415 -36.14 -7.15 -1.71
CA GLN A 415 -37.41 -7.65 -1.18
C GLN A 415 -38.34 -8.15 -2.27
N LEU A 416 -38.49 -7.41 -3.38
CA LEU A 416 -39.31 -7.80 -4.53
C LEU A 416 -38.79 -9.09 -5.21
N ARG A 417 -37.45 -9.22 -5.35
CA ARG A 417 -36.83 -10.45 -5.86
C ARG A 417 -37.09 -11.64 -4.93
N ALA A 418 -37.01 -11.44 -3.63
CA ALA A 418 -37.30 -12.48 -2.63
C ALA A 418 -38.79 -12.90 -2.68
N GLN A 419 -39.72 -11.96 -2.86
CA GLN A 419 -41.14 -12.26 -3.01
C GLN A 419 -41.44 -13.02 -4.31
N LEU A 420 -40.82 -12.66 -5.42
CA LEU A 420 -40.92 -13.38 -6.68
C LEU A 420 -40.36 -14.81 -6.59
N ALA A 421 -39.24 -14.99 -5.89
CA ALA A 421 -38.61 -16.31 -5.67
C ALA A 421 -39.42 -17.22 -4.71
N ALA A 422 -40.21 -16.62 -3.82
CA ALA A 422 -41.04 -17.37 -2.85
C ALA A 422 -42.37 -17.93 -3.46
N GLY A 423 -42.59 -17.80 -4.78
CA GLY A 423 -43.61 -18.50 -5.51
C GLY A 423 -45.02 -17.93 -5.37
N GLY A 424 -45.18 -16.63 -5.49
CA GLY A 424 -46.50 -15.98 -5.59
C GLY A 424 -47.19 -16.27 -6.95
N GLY A 425 -47.78 -17.42 -7.08
CA GLY A 425 -48.64 -17.79 -8.22
C GLY A 425 -50.02 -17.16 -8.08
N GLY A 426 -50.19 -15.93 -8.59
CA GLY A 426 -51.47 -15.26 -8.70
C GLY A 426 -51.30 -13.91 -9.40
N GLY A 427 -52.17 -13.55 -10.29
CA GLY A 427 -52.30 -12.38 -11.19
C GLY A 427 -51.49 -11.10 -11.06
N GLY A 428 -50.52 -10.99 -10.14
CA GLY A 428 -49.64 -9.86 -9.90
C GLY A 428 -48.18 -10.03 -10.32
N ALA A 429 -47.78 -11.20 -10.83
CA ALA A 429 -46.36 -11.43 -11.17
C ALA A 429 -45.84 -10.55 -12.29
N GLY A 430 -46.70 -10.24 -13.29
CA GLY A 430 -46.35 -9.34 -14.40
C GLY A 430 -46.11 -7.89 -13.93
N GLU A 431 -46.93 -7.42 -12.99
CA GLU A 431 -46.82 -6.07 -12.43
C GLU A 431 -45.58 -5.92 -11.52
N ALA A 432 -45.26 -6.96 -10.77
CA ALA A 432 -44.05 -7.01 -9.96
C ALA A 432 -42.78 -7.05 -10.83
N VAL A 433 -42.76 -7.77 -11.95
CA VAL A 433 -41.65 -7.81 -12.90
C VAL A 433 -41.45 -6.45 -13.59
N SER A 434 -42.55 -5.80 -14.03
CA SER A 434 -42.47 -4.47 -14.64
C SER A 434 -42.00 -3.41 -13.64
N THR A 435 -42.40 -3.51 -12.38
CA THR A 435 -41.95 -2.64 -11.29
C THR A 435 -40.47 -2.82 -11.01
N LEU A 436 -40.01 -4.06 -11.00
CA LEU A 436 -38.61 -4.41 -10.81
C LEU A 436 -37.70 -3.87 -11.91
N GLN A 437 -38.11 -4.03 -13.18
CA GLN A 437 -37.40 -3.45 -14.34
C GLN A 437 -37.34 -1.93 -14.27
N ARG A 438 -38.45 -1.27 -13.90
CA ARG A 438 -38.50 0.19 -13.76
C ARG A 438 -37.54 0.67 -12.63
N MET A 439 -37.51 -0.04 -11.49
CA MET A 439 -36.60 0.29 -10.38
C MET A 439 -35.15 0.06 -10.76
N GLU A 440 -34.83 -1.00 -11.47
CA GLU A 440 -33.46 -1.26 -11.94
C GLU A 440 -32.97 -0.17 -12.91
N THR A 441 -33.83 0.31 -13.79
CA THR A 441 -33.56 1.47 -14.67
C THR A 441 -33.31 2.73 -13.86
N GLN A 442 -34.16 3.04 -12.87
CA GLN A 442 -34.00 4.21 -12.00
C GLN A 442 -32.73 4.12 -11.13
N ILE A 443 -32.36 2.93 -10.68
CA ILE A 443 -31.08 2.69 -9.97
C ILE A 443 -29.90 3.00 -10.91
N GLY A 444 -29.99 2.61 -12.18
CA GLY A 444 -29.00 2.92 -13.21
C GLY A 444 -28.84 4.42 -13.43
N GLU A 445 -29.97 5.14 -13.61
CA GLU A 445 -29.99 6.58 -13.77
C GLU A 445 -29.45 7.34 -12.55
N LYS A 446 -29.81 6.90 -11.31
CA LYS A 446 -29.30 7.52 -10.09
C LYS A 446 -27.82 7.22 -9.86
N LYS A 447 -27.32 6.05 -10.25
CA LYS A 447 -25.88 5.74 -10.23
C LYS A 447 -25.12 6.61 -11.23
N SER A 448 -25.66 6.84 -12.43
CA SER A 448 -25.08 7.75 -13.42
C SER A 448 -25.05 9.18 -12.92
N ALA A 449 -26.14 9.66 -12.31
CA ALA A 449 -26.20 11.00 -11.71
C ALA A 449 -25.19 11.16 -10.57
N LEU A 450 -25.03 10.13 -9.71
CA LEU A 450 -24.03 10.11 -8.63
C LEU A 450 -22.60 10.15 -9.18
N MET A 451 -22.33 9.42 -10.28
CA MET A 451 -21.03 9.46 -10.95
C MET A 451 -20.74 10.83 -11.58
N GLN A 452 -21.74 11.46 -12.18
CA GLN A 452 -21.61 12.80 -12.75
C GLN A 452 -21.36 13.87 -11.69
N GLU A 453 -21.92 13.73 -10.49
CA GLU A 453 -21.78 14.69 -9.41
C GLU A 453 -20.48 14.48 -8.61
N SER A 454 -19.98 13.22 -8.55
CA SER A 454 -18.76 12.88 -7.83
C SER A 454 -17.47 13.09 -8.63
N ASP A 455 -17.52 13.09 -9.97
CA ASP A 455 -16.35 13.26 -10.83
C ASP A 455 -16.76 13.71 -12.25
N PRO A 456 -16.69 15.01 -12.57
CA PRO A 456 -16.95 15.50 -13.94
C PRO A 456 -15.99 14.91 -14.98
N THR A 457 -14.78 14.47 -14.57
CA THR A 457 -13.85 13.76 -15.46
C THR A 457 -14.28 12.32 -15.71
N ALA A 458 -15.02 11.69 -14.77
CA ALA A 458 -15.61 10.37 -14.96
C ALA A 458 -16.73 10.40 -16.02
N ALA A 459 -17.49 11.48 -16.14
CA ALA A 459 -18.49 11.65 -17.18
C ALA A 459 -17.82 11.72 -18.57
N ALA A 460 -16.75 12.51 -18.72
CA ALA A 460 -15.96 12.55 -19.95
C ALA A 460 -15.28 11.21 -20.25
N SER A 461 -14.79 10.52 -19.22
CA SER A 461 -14.21 9.18 -19.31
C SER A 461 -15.26 8.12 -19.67
N ALA A 462 -16.48 8.20 -19.13
CA ALA A 462 -17.59 7.32 -19.47
C ALA A 462 -18.07 7.53 -20.91
N GLU A 463 -18.19 8.78 -21.36
CA GLU A 463 -18.51 9.10 -22.74
C GLU A 463 -17.42 8.64 -23.72
N GLN A 464 -16.15 8.80 -23.34
CA GLN A 464 -15.02 8.28 -24.11
C GLN A 464 -15.01 6.74 -24.14
N TYR A 465 -15.38 6.09 -23.03
CA TYR A 465 -15.52 4.64 -22.95
C TYR A 465 -16.66 4.13 -23.83
N GLU A 466 -17.85 4.78 -23.80
CA GLU A 466 -18.98 4.41 -24.67
C GLU A 466 -18.67 4.64 -26.15
N ARG A 467 -17.98 5.72 -26.51
CA ARG A 467 -17.48 5.94 -27.87
C ARG A 467 -16.49 4.87 -28.32
N GLN A 468 -15.60 4.48 -27.43
CA GLN A 468 -14.63 3.41 -27.69
C GLN A 468 -15.33 2.05 -27.88
N LYS A 469 -16.32 1.77 -27.06
CA LYS A 469 -17.18 0.59 -27.12
C LYS A 469 -17.95 0.51 -28.44
N GLU A 470 -18.61 1.59 -28.81
CA GLU A 470 -19.35 1.68 -30.10
C GLU A 470 -18.38 1.50 -31.28
N HIS A 471 -17.21 2.09 -31.23
CA HIS A 471 -16.18 1.91 -32.26
C HIS A 471 -15.66 0.46 -32.35
N LEU A 472 -15.54 -0.26 -31.22
CA LEU A 472 -15.20 -1.69 -31.23
C LEU A 472 -16.33 -2.53 -31.80
N LYS A 473 -17.59 -2.23 -31.44
CA LYS A 473 -18.77 -2.92 -31.96
C LYS A 473 -18.91 -2.78 -33.48
N GLN A 474 -18.64 -1.60 -34.04
CA GLN A 474 -18.60 -1.37 -35.48
C GLN A 474 -17.48 -2.16 -36.18
N ARG A 475 -16.53 -2.70 -35.44
CA ARG A 475 -15.46 -3.57 -35.92
C ARG A 475 -15.73 -5.05 -35.69
N GLY A 476 -16.93 -5.43 -35.27
CA GLY A 476 -17.28 -6.81 -34.93
C GLY A 476 -16.67 -7.34 -33.64
N ILE A 477 -16.29 -6.44 -32.69
CA ILE A 477 -15.64 -6.79 -31.44
C ILE A 477 -16.56 -6.41 -30.27
N THR A 478 -16.81 -7.38 -29.37
CA THR A 478 -17.61 -7.20 -28.15
C THR A 478 -16.68 -7.25 -26.94
N LEU A 479 -16.94 -6.42 -25.93
CA LEU A 479 -16.21 -6.51 -24.67
C LEU A 479 -16.71 -7.70 -23.83
N ALA A 480 -15.81 -8.47 -23.27
CA ALA A 480 -16.17 -9.62 -22.42
C ALA A 480 -17.05 -9.23 -21.22
N SER A 481 -16.96 -7.98 -20.77
CA SER A 481 -17.79 -7.44 -19.67
C SER A 481 -19.26 -7.25 -20.04
N GLU A 482 -19.63 -7.32 -21.32
CA GLU A 482 -21.01 -7.18 -21.83
C GLU A 482 -21.73 -8.52 -21.93
N ILE A 483 -21.01 -9.62 -21.80
CA ILE A 483 -21.56 -10.98 -21.88
C ILE A 483 -21.64 -11.51 -20.45
N GLU A 484 -22.85 -11.83 -19.99
CA GLU A 484 -23.08 -12.29 -18.61
C GLU A 484 -22.30 -13.55 -18.27
N ASP A 485 -22.21 -14.48 -19.21
CA ASP A 485 -21.36 -15.67 -19.08
C ASP A 485 -20.85 -16.13 -20.45
N VAL A 486 -19.57 -15.94 -20.70
CA VAL A 486 -18.91 -16.34 -21.95
C VAL A 486 -18.98 -17.87 -22.16
N ALA A 487 -19.06 -18.65 -21.08
CA ALA A 487 -19.17 -20.10 -21.15
C ALA A 487 -20.54 -20.58 -21.65
N THR A 488 -21.57 -19.74 -21.63
CA THR A 488 -22.91 -20.06 -22.13
C THR A 488 -23.14 -19.71 -23.59
N LEU A 489 -22.15 -19.13 -24.26
CA LEU A 489 -22.26 -18.82 -25.68
C LEU A 489 -22.28 -20.14 -26.51
N ASN A 490 -23.43 -20.38 -27.16
CA ASN A 490 -23.59 -21.53 -28.07
C ASN A 490 -23.06 -21.26 -29.50
N VAL A 491 -22.27 -20.23 -29.68
CA VAL A 491 -21.64 -19.85 -30.97
C VAL A 491 -20.12 -19.77 -30.78
N PRO A 492 -19.33 -20.11 -31.81
CA PRO A 492 -17.88 -19.96 -31.74
C PRO A 492 -17.48 -18.51 -31.55
N TYR A 493 -16.40 -18.27 -30.84
CA TYR A 493 -15.83 -16.94 -30.66
C TYR A 493 -14.29 -16.96 -30.63
N LEU A 494 -13.69 -15.83 -30.99
CA LEU A 494 -12.28 -15.54 -30.78
C LEU A 494 -12.13 -14.67 -29.54
N ILE A 495 -11.09 -14.93 -28.77
CA ILE A 495 -10.74 -14.13 -27.59
C ILE A 495 -9.32 -13.58 -27.76
N ASN A 496 -9.11 -12.31 -27.40
CA ASN A 496 -7.76 -11.76 -27.44
C ASN A 496 -6.86 -12.36 -26.37
N VAL A 497 -5.62 -12.68 -26.77
CA VAL A 497 -4.53 -13.08 -25.88
C VAL A 497 -3.44 -12.03 -25.99
N ASP A 498 -3.04 -11.44 -24.88
CA ASP A 498 -2.03 -10.39 -24.79
C ASP A 498 -0.93 -10.85 -23.84
N GLU A 499 0.30 -10.39 -24.04
CA GLU A 499 1.42 -10.64 -23.11
C GLU A 499 1.12 -10.07 -21.72
N ASP A 500 0.31 -9.00 -21.63
CA ASP A 500 -0.24 -8.50 -20.38
C ASP A 500 -1.50 -9.28 -19.99
N PRO A 501 -1.48 -10.11 -18.92
CA PRO A 501 -2.66 -10.86 -18.47
C PRO A 501 -3.88 -10.00 -18.17
N PHE A 502 -3.68 -8.69 -17.93
CA PHE A 502 -4.79 -7.75 -17.70
C PHE A 502 -5.48 -7.31 -18.99
N ARG A 503 -4.85 -7.50 -20.13
CA ARG A 503 -5.44 -7.20 -21.45
C ARG A 503 -6.01 -8.45 -22.13
N SER A 504 -5.52 -9.62 -21.74
CA SER A 504 -6.04 -10.90 -22.25
C SER A 504 -7.47 -11.15 -21.81
N GLY A 505 -8.29 -11.73 -22.70
CA GLY A 505 -9.65 -12.13 -22.38
C GLY A 505 -10.65 -10.99 -22.25
N ARG A 506 -10.33 -9.76 -22.65
CA ARG A 506 -11.23 -8.60 -22.55
C ARG A 506 -12.05 -8.32 -23.79
N MET A 507 -11.59 -8.77 -24.94
CA MET A 507 -12.26 -8.57 -26.23
C MET A 507 -12.65 -9.91 -26.83
N LEU A 508 -13.90 -10.03 -27.27
CA LEU A 508 -14.43 -11.20 -27.95
C LEU A 508 -14.91 -10.80 -29.35
N CYS A 509 -14.69 -11.70 -30.30
CA CYS A 509 -15.31 -11.64 -31.61
C CYS A 509 -16.22 -12.85 -31.77
N VAL A 510 -17.52 -12.63 -31.71
CA VAL A 510 -18.51 -13.71 -31.87
C VAL A 510 -18.64 -14.04 -33.37
N LEU A 511 -18.52 -15.31 -33.73
CA LEU A 511 -18.55 -15.78 -35.12
C LEU A 511 -19.99 -16.21 -35.48
N GLU A 512 -20.84 -15.23 -35.74
CA GLU A 512 -22.26 -15.48 -36.08
C GLU A 512 -22.49 -15.92 -37.51
N LYS A 513 -21.53 -15.64 -38.40
CA LYS A 513 -21.61 -15.93 -39.83
C LYS A 513 -20.63 -17.04 -40.23
N THR A 514 -21.02 -17.81 -41.23
CA THR A 514 -20.13 -18.83 -41.82
C THR A 514 -20.14 -18.68 -43.35
N PRO A 515 -19.06 -18.31 -43.99
CA PRO A 515 -17.73 -17.95 -43.43
C PRO A 515 -17.68 -16.56 -42.82
N THR A 516 -16.88 -16.36 -41.77
CA THR A 516 -16.56 -15.07 -41.17
C THR A 516 -15.18 -14.62 -41.66
N THR A 517 -15.09 -13.39 -42.17
CA THR A 517 -13.84 -12.80 -42.64
C THR A 517 -13.16 -12.00 -41.55
N PHE A 518 -11.83 -12.10 -41.49
CA PHE A 518 -11.00 -11.44 -40.49
C PHE A 518 -9.88 -10.66 -41.21
N GLY A 519 -9.80 -9.36 -41.01
CA GLY A 519 -8.84 -8.55 -41.75
C GLY A 519 -8.77 -7.09 -41.30
N ARG A 520 -8.04 -6.28 -42.06
CA ARG A 520 -7.80 -4.87 -41.75
C ARG A 520 -8.92 -3.97 -42.26
N THR A 521 -9.38 -4.17 -43.48
CA THR A 521 -10.46 -3.42 -44.15
C THR A 521 -11.44 -4.41 -44.77
N ASP A 522 -12.67 -4.02 -45.04
CA ASP A 522 -13.71 -4.83 -45.67
C ASP A 522 -13.88 -6.26 -45.13
N ALA A 523 -13.60 -6.46 -43.84
CA ALA A 523 -13.77 -7.74 -43.14
C ALA A 523 -14.86 -7.63 -42.07
N ASP A 524 -15.50 -8.78 -41.73
CA ASP A 524 -16.52 -8.84 -40.68
C ASP A 524 -15.94 -8.48 -39.31
N ILE A 525 -14.71 -8.92 -39.07
CA ILE A 525 -13.97 -8.63 -37.85
C ILE A 525 -12.68 -7.87 -38.18
N ARG A 526 -12.52 -6.69 -37.58
CA ARG A 526 -11.39 -5.78 -37.81
C ARG A 526 -10.67 -5.45 -36.50
N PRO A 527 -9.73 -6.27 -36.05
CA PRO A 527 -8.98 -6.04 -34.80
C PRO A 527 -8.26 -4.69 -34.78
N PRO A 528 -8.13 -4.05 -33.61
CA PRO A 528 -7.48 -2.74 -33.49
C PRO A 528 -5.95 -2.77 -33.61
N SER A 529 -5.33 -3.94 -33.75
CA SER A 529 -3.88 -4.08 -33.79
C SER A 529 -3.29 -3.56 -35.10
N MET A 530 -2.26 -2.73 -35.02
CA MET A 530 -1.47 -2.27 -36.18
C MET A 530 -0.57 -3.38 -36.77
N SER A 531 -0.47 -4.55 -36.14
CA SER A 531 0.35 -5.67 -36.58
C SER A 531 -0.28 -6.47 -37.73
N ILE A 532 -1.56 -6.24 -38.05
CA ILE A 532 -2.24 -6.90 -39.17
C ILE A 532 -1.90 -6.16 -40.46
N VAL A 533 -0.98 -6.74 -41.22
CA VAL A 533 -0.38 -6.13 -42.42
C VAL A 533 -1.20 -6.38 -43.70
N GLN A 534 -2.07 -7.39 -43.71
CA GLN A 534 -2.81 -7.80 -44.90
C GLN A 534 -4.31 -7.66 -44.72
N ASP A 535 -5.01 -7.25 -45.78
CA ASP A 535 -6.46 -7.32 -45.89
C ASP A 535 -6.86 -8.78 -46.18
N HIS A 536 -7.83 -9.35 -45.50
CA HIS A 536 -8.40 -10.68 -45.72
C HIS A 536 -7.37 -11.84 -45.62
N TRP A 537 -6.85 -12.09 -44.45
CA TRP A 537 -5.90 -13.19 -44.30
C TRP A 537 -6.43 -14.42 -43.52
N CYS A 538 -7.69 -14.40 -43.13
CA CYS A 538 -8.33 -15.56 -42.49
C CYS A 538 -9.82 -15.63 -42.81
N VAL A 539 -10.26 -16.78 -43.31
CA VAL A 539 -11.67 -17.16 -43.41
C VAL A 539 -11.88 -18.33 -42.48
N LEU A 540 -12.70 -18.13 -41.46
CA LEU A 540 -13.02 -19.18 -40.50
C LEU A 540 -14.31 -19.86 -40.94
N SER A 541 -14.26 -21.17 -41.18
CA SER A 541 -15.45 -22.01 -41.31
C SER A 541 -15.67 -22.74 -39.98
N THR A 542 -16.83 -22.61 -39.40
CA THR A 542 -17.19 -23.31 -38.15
C THR A 542 -17.70 -24.70 -38.49
N GLY A 543 -16.96 -25.74 -38.09
CA GLY A 543 -17.50 -27.11 -37.99
C GLY A 543 -18.35 -27.23 -36.73
N SER A 544 -18.99 -28.38 -36.56
CA SER A 544 -19.99 -28.67 -35.51
C SER A 544 -19.48 -28.69 -34.04
N HIS A 545 -18.28 -28.20 -33.76
CA HIS A 545 -17.70 -28.18 -32.40
C HIS A 545 -17.35 -26.76 -31.98
N THR A 546 -17.84 -26.37 -30.81
CA THR A 546 -17.52 -25.13 -30.12
C THR A 546 -16.08 -25.17 -29.62
N THR A 547 -15.16 -24.52 -30.30
CA THR A 547 -13.77 -24.39 -29.84
C THR A 547 -13.45 -22.91 -29.72
N ALA A 548 -13.03 -22.47 -28.55
CA ALA A 548 -12.49 -21.12 -28.38
C ALA A 548 -11.15 -21.02 -29.10
N LEU A 549 -11.02 -20.07 -30.02
CA LEU A 549 -9.76 -19.72 -30.68
C LEU A 549 -9.22 -18.43 -30.05
N ALA A 550 -7.90 -18.38 -29.85
CA ALA A 550 -7.21 -17.21 -29.33
C ALA A 550 -6.46 -16.50 -30.48
N TRP A 551 -6.42 -15.15 -30.45
CA TRP A 551 -5.59 -14.31 -31.34
C TRP A 551 -4.66 -13.38 -30.58
#